data_394fa185b2e08b50224cbac347f262ff
#
_entry.id   394fa185b2e08b50224cbac347f262ff
#
_cell.length_a   1.000
_cell.length_b   1.000
_cell.length_c   1.000
_cell.angle_alpha   90.00
_cell.angle_beta   90.00
_cell.angle_gamma   90.00
#
_symmetry.space_group_name_H-M   'P 1'
#
loop_
_entity.id
_entity.type
_entity.pdbx_description
1 polymer ?
#
loop_
_entity_poly.entity_id
_entity_poly.type
_entity_poly.pdbx_seq_one_letter_code
_entity_poly.pdbx_strand_id
1 'polypeptide(L)'
;MKVKEVKEIFHHLHQHKYLWQACTKRETIIKAWKKLRKGKTRRKEVIRIEKDFEYYVGLMEETLLNTRPEGDPEKEFKPEKLKPRLIVEHGKARQIFAPKIWEQWVHHIIIQVLSPIVMKYAYKFSCGSMPKRGGVYAKKEIARVIKKKGFKYFVKLDIRHFFNSIELNVVVRELEVFVDDNWFIYLIRKVFENFPKGLPLGFYISQWLANFVLGRVDALISRFKPVCFVRYVDDFIIADNNKQFLHGLIKKIAKCLGKLHLRLKKNHQVIRFIYEKKDGKKVGRGIDFMGYYFDREHVILRKRVLIKATRTARRLKKLTVIGLRQAQGMLSRLGWFKHTQTKKAYFDYIQPNISIGSLKNIVRRNSRRMLRYENSVVRRTAWISAIAV
;
A
#
# COMPACT_ATOMS: atom_id res chain seq x y z
N MET A 1 -2.64 -27.35 6.34
CA MET A 1 -3.65 -27.02 7.37
C MET A 1 -4.99 -27.09 6.70
N LYS A 2 -5.88 -27.95 7.17
CA LYS A 2 -7.25 -28.04 6.67
C LYS A 2 -7.99 -26.73 7.01
N VAL A 3 -9.02 -26.35 6.26
CA VAL A 3 -9.92 -25.20 6.54
C VAL A 3 -10.34 -25.14 8.02
N LYS A 4 -10.46 -26.30 8.68
CA LYS A 4 -10.72 -26.45 10.11
C LYS A 4 -9.74 -25.69 11.02
N GLU A 5 -8.42 -25.76 10.76
CA GLU A 5 -7.40 -25.11 11.61
C GLU A 5 -7.36 -23.58 11.44
N VAL A 6 -7.86 -23.05 10.31
CA VAL A 6 -8.00 -21.59 10.11
C VAL A 6 -9.25 -21.10 10.80
N LYS A 7 -10.34 -21.90 10.77
CA LYS A 7 -11.57 -21.59 11.53
C LYS A 7 -11.32 -21.52 13.04
N GLU A 8 -10.41 -22.34 13.59
CA GLU A 8 -9.99 -22.26 15.00
C GLU A 8 -9.21 -20.98 15.34
N ILE A 9 -8.56 -20.37 14.35
CA ILE A 9 -7.85 -19.09 14.55
C ILE A 9 -8.82 -17.91 14.62
N PHE A 10 -9.97 -18.03 13.97
CA PHE A 10 -10.97 -16.98 13.86
C PHE A 10 -12.32 -17.50 14.39
N HIS A 11 -12.47 -17.53 15.68
CA HIS A 11 -13.59 -18.10 16.43
C HIS A 11 -14.98 -17.50 16.19
N HIS A 12 -15.30 -16.83 15.13
CA HIS A 12 -16.65 -16.38 14.73
C HIS A 12 -16.66 -15.97 13.25
N LEU A 13 -16.24 -16.89 12.36
CA LEU A 13 -16.26 -16.63 10.93
C LEU A 13 -17.68 -16.80 10.37
N HIS A 14 -18.33 -15.69 10.07
CA HIS A 14 -19.41 -15.69 9.10
C HIS A 14 -18.79 -15.63 7.70
N GLN A 15 -19.05 -16.62 6.87
CA GLN A 15 -18.69 -16.56 5.45
C GLN A 15 -19.53 -15.49 4.77
N HIS A 16 -18.88 -14.68 3.96
CA HIS A 16 -19.55 -13.63 3.21
C HIS A 16 -20.05 -14.19 1.89
N LYS A 17 -21.34 -14.03 1.65
CA LYS A 17 -22.05 -14.44 0.41
C LYS A 17 -22.43 -13.21 -0.39
N TYR A 18 -22.85 -13.41 -1.64
CA TYR A 18 -23.39 -12.35 -2.51
C TYR A 18 -22.43 -11.21 -2.84
N LEU A 19 -21.12 -11.46 -2.81
CA LEU A 19 -20.11 -10.44 -3.12
C LEU A 19 -20.08 -10.14 -4.62
N TRP A 20 -20.30 -11.15 -5.45
CA TRP A 20 -20.40 -10.97 -6.88
C TRP A 20 -21.61 -10.09 -7.24
N GLN A 21 -22.79 -10.38 -6.67
CA GLN A 21 -23.96 -9.53 -6.86
C GLN A 21 -23.71 -8.10 -6.35
N ALA A 22 -22.93 -7.94 -5.27
CA ALA A 22 -22.53 -6.61 -4.81
C ALA A 22 -21.60 -5.89 -5.79
N CYS A 23 -20.75 -6.63 -6.54
CA CYS A 23 -19.91 -6.07 -7.59
C CYS A 23 -20.71 -5.60 -8.81
N THR A 24 -21.76 -6.34 -9.19
CA THR A 24 -22.61 -6.01 -10.35
C THR A 24 -23.60 -4.87 -10.11
N LYS A 25 -23.81 -4.46 -8.85
CA LYS A 25 -24.67 -3.33 -8.52
C LYS A 25 -24.15 -2.01 -9.11
N ARG A 26 -24.99 -1.33 -9.86
CA ARG A 26 -24.71 -0.02 -10.48
C ARG A 26 -24.10 1.00 -9.52
N GLU A 27 -24.61 1.07 -8.29
CA GLU A 27 -24.05 1.96 -7.27
C GLU A 27 -22.59 1.63 -6.91
N THR A 28 -22.24 0.34 -6.85
CA THR A 28 -20.87 -0.11 -6.55
C THR A 28 -19.94 0.27 -7.69
N ILE A 29 -20.37 0.08 -8.93
CA ILE A 29 -19.66 0.46 -10.15
C ILE A 29 -19.37 1.96 -10.15
N ILE A 30 -20.38 2.79 -9.91
CA ILE A 30 -20.25 4.25 -9.83
C ILE A 30 -19.36 4.69 -8.66
N LYS A 31 -19.51 4.10 -7.47
CA LYS A 31 -18.66 4.40 -6.30
C LYS A 31 -17.19 4.05 -6.57
N ALA A 32 -16.93 2.92 -7.24
CA ALA A 32 -15.59 2.51 -7.64
C ALA A 32 -14.97 3.48 -8.65
N TRP A 33 -15.75 3.94 -9.65
CA TRP A 33 -15.32 4.96 -10.61
C TRP A 33 -14.91 6.26 -9.92
N LYS A 34 -15.75 6.78 -9.05
CA LYS A 34 -15.45 8.01 -8.29
C LYS A 34 -14.12 7.93 -7.52
N LYS A 35 -13.74 6.74 -7.03
CA LYS A 35 -12.45 6.51 -6.39
C LYS A 35 -11.31 6.40 -7.40
N LEU A 36 -11.52 5.65 -8.48
CA LEU A 36 -10.52 5.42 -9.53
C LEU A 36 -10.10 6.72 -10.22
N ARG A 37 -11.07 7.57 -10.61
CA ARG A 37 -10.80 8.81 -11.38
C ARG A 37 -10.03 9.86 -10.58
N LYS A 38 -10.04 9.80 -9.26
CA LYS A 38 -9.40 10.78 -8.39
C LYS A 38 -7.90 10.92 -8.72
N GLY A 39 -7.50 12.14 -9.12
CA GLY A 39 -6.14 12.45 -9.56
C GLY A 39 -5.78 11.94 -10.96
N LYS A 40 -6.75 11.41 -11.74
CA LYS A 40 -6.56 10.90 -13.10
C LYS A 40 -7.48 11.59 -14.14
N THR A 41 -8.19 12.63 -13.77
CA THR A 41 -9.19 13.34 -14.59
C THR A 41 -8.66 13.84 -15.94
N ARG A 42 -7.34 13.95 -16.12
CA ARG A 42 -6.69 14.38 -17.37
C ARG A 42 -6.28 13.25 -18.30
N ARG A 43 -6.48 11.99 -17.90
CA ARG A 43 -6.19 10.88 -18.79
C ARG A 43 -7.24 10.81 -19.89
N LYS A 44 -6.81 10.67 -21.13
CA LYS A 44 -7.71 10.56 -22.29
C LYS A 44 -8.83 9.53 -22.10
N GLU A 45 -8.49 8.37 -21.53
CA GLU A 45 -9.46 7.31 -21.22
C GLU A 45 -10.51 7.75 -20.19
N VAL A 46 -10.09 8.49 -19.14
CA VAL A 46 -11.03 9.01 -18.12
C VAL A 46 -11.96 10.04 -18.74
N ILE A 47 -11.43 10.97 -19.56
CA ILE A 47 -12.23 11.98 -20.25
C ILE A 47 -13.24 11.32 -21.17
N ARG A 48 -12.84 10.28 -21.95
CA ARG A 48 -13.74 9.52 -22.84
C ARG A 48 -14.87 8.87 -22.05
N ILE A 49 -14.56 8.18 -20.96
CA ILE A 49 -15.57 7.51 -20.13
C ILE A 49 -16.52 8.54 -19.49
N GLU A 50 -16.02 9.69 -19.06
CA GLU A 50 -16.86 10.72 -18.45
C GLU A 50 -17.77 11.46 -19.44
N LYS A 51 -17.40 11.49 -20.73
CA LYS A 51 -18.25 12.06 -21.78
C LYS A 51 -19.53 11.24 -21.97
N ASP A 52 -19.42 9.90 -21.94
CA ASP A 52 -20.54 8.97 -22.15
C ASP A 52 -20.70 8.04 -20.93
N PHE A 53 -20.75 8.64 -19.74
CA PHE A 53 -20.60 7.91 -18.48
C PHE A 53 -21.64 6.82 -18.26
N GLU A 54 -22.93 7.12 -18.56
CA GLU A 54 -24.03 6.17 -18.40
C GLU A 54 -23.87 4.94 -19.31
N TYR A 55 -23.42 5.14 -20.55
CA TYR A 55 -23.11 4.05 -21.48
C TYR A 55 -22.01 3.15 -20.92
N TYR A 56 -20.88 3.74 -20.43
CA TYR A 56 -19.78 2.95 -19.89
C TYR A 56 -20.13 2.27 -18.57
N VAL A 57 -21.03 2.82 -17.77
CA VAL A 57 -21.55 2.15 -16.56
C VAL A 57 -22.37 0.93 -16.98
N GLY A 58 -23.28 1.06 -17.94
CA GLY A 58 -24.05 -0.07 -18.46
C GLY A 58 -23.18 -1.17 -19.07
N LEU A 59 -22.17 -0.78 -19.84
CA LEU A 59 -21.21 -1.74 -20.43
C LEU A 59 -20.40 -2.47 -19.34
N MET A 60 -19.98 -1.79 -18.26
CA MET A 60 -19.30 -2.41 -17.13
C MET A 60 -20.24 -3.38 -16.38
N GLU A 61 -21.49 -3.00 -16.21
CA GLU A 61 -22.50 -3.83 -15.58
C GLU A 61 -22.73 -5.12 -16.39
N GLU A 62 -22.93 -5.01 -17.71
CA GLU A 62 -23.04 -6.16 -18.63
C GLU A 62 -21.81 -7.06 -18.59
N THR A 63 -20.60 -6.45 -18.63
CA THR A 63 -19.33 -7.18 -18.56
C THR A 63 -19.22 -7.97 -17.25
N LEU A 64 -19.56 -7.38 -16.11
CA LEU A 64 -19.48 -8.06 -14.82
C LEU A 64 -20.55 -9.15 -14.68
N LEU A 65 -21.78 -8.93 -15.20
CA LEU A 65 -22.86 -9.93 -15.20
C LEU A 65 -22.48 -11.18 -16.01
N ASN A 66 -21.68 -11.02 -17.05
CA ASN A 66 -21.17 -12.14 -17.85
C ASN A 66 -19.85 -12.73 -17.32
N THR A 67 -19.19 -12.11 -16.34
CA THR A 67 -17.94 -12.63 -15.74
C THR A 67 -18.27 -13.63 -14.62
N ARG A 68 -18.77 -14.78 -15.02
CA ARG A 68 -19.12 -15.94 -14.20
C ARG A 68 -19.06 -17.22 -15.07
N PRO A 69 -18.95 -18.42 -14.47
CA PRO A 69 -18.81 -19.66 -15.25
C PRO A 69 -19.89 -19.88 -16.32
N GLU A 70 -21.14 -19.48 -16.03
CA GLU A 70 -22.29 -19.63 -16.92
C GLU A 70 -22.56 -18.39 -17.78
N GLY A 71 -21.67 -17.38 -17.75
CA GLY A 71 -21.82 -16.15 -18.51
C GLY A 71 -21.39 -16.29 -19.96
N ASP A 72 -21.74 -15.28 -20.78
CA ASP A 72 -21.33 -15.21 -22.17
C ASP A 72 -19.81 -14.91 -22.26
N PRO A 73 -18.99 -15.84 -22.80
CA PRO A 73 -17.53 -15.64 -22.89
C PRO A 73 -17.13 -14.46 -23.80
N GLU A 74 -18.00 -14.03 -24.73
CA GLU A 74 -17.69 -12.86 -25.58
C GLU A 74 -17.88 -11.53 -24.82
N LYS A 75 -18.75 -11.51 -23.83
CA LYS A 75 -19.09 -10.32 -23.04
C LYS A 75 -18.38 -10.26 -21.69
N GLU A 76 -17.73 -11.35 -21.25
CA GLU A 76 -17.02 -11.37 -19.97
C GLU A 76 -15.81 -10.45 -19.95
N PHE A 77 -15.33 -10.12 -18.76
CA PHE A 77 -14.09 -9.37 -18.57
C PHE A 77 -12.88 -10.15 -19.07
N LYS A 78 -12.18 -9.58 -20.06
CA LYS A 78 -10.95 -10.13 -20.63
C LYS A 78 -9.77 -9.20 -20.28
N PRO A 79 -8.84 -9.59 -19.39
CA PRO A 79 -7.68 -8.78 -19.05
C PRO A 79 -6.68 -8.77 -20.20
N GLU A 80 -6.06 -7.62 -20.45
CA GLU A 80 -5.04 -7.49 -21.48
C GLU A 80 -3.72 -8.15 -21.07
N LYS A 81 -2.99 -8.68 -22.03
CA LYS A 81 -1.59 -9.11 -21.85
C LYS A 81 -0.70 -7.89 -21.72
N LEU A 82 -0.29 -7.54 -20.51
CA LEU A 82 0.48 -6.35 -20.21
C LEU A 82 1.98 -6.60 -20.32
N LYS A 83 2.69 -5.68 -20.98
CA LYS A 83 4.17 -5.67 -20.96
C LYS A 83 4.66 -5.00 -19.67
N PRO A 84 5.66 -5.57 -18.96
CA PRO A 84 6.22 -4.97 -17.77
C PRO A 84 6.99 -3.70 -18.11
N ARG A 85 6.90 -2.70 -17.23
CA ARG A 85 7.74 -1.50 -17.25
C ARG A 85 8.75 -1.58 -16.12
N LEU A 86 10.02 -1.35 -16.44
CA LEU A 86 11.08 -1.30 -15.42
C LEU A 86 11.09 0.09 -14.78
N ILE A 87 11.02 0.10 -13.45
CA ILE A 87 11.28 1.30 -12.65
C ILE A 87 12.44 1.04 -11.70
N VAL A 88 13.28 2.05 -11.49
CA VAL A 88 14.36 1.97 -10.50
C VAL A 88 13.94 2.75 -9.25
N GLU A 89 13.66 2.03 -8.18
CA GLU A 89 13.29 2.62 -6.90
C GLU A 89 14.33 2.27 -5.83
N HIS A 90 14.94 3.28 -5.24
CA HIS A 90 16.00 3.12 -4.23
C HIS A 90 17.19 2.24 -4.67
N GLY A 91 17.54 2.28 -5.96
CA GLY A 91 18.63 1.48 -6.55
C GLY A 91 18.25 0.03 -6.84
N LYS A 92 16.97 -0.33 -6.75
CA LYS A 92 16.45 -1.65 -7.13
C LYS A 92 15.54 -1.51 -8.35
N ALA A 93 15.81 -2.29 -9.38
CA ALA A 93 14.91 -2.44 -10.51
C ALA A 93 13.68 -3.25 -10.10
N ARG A 94 12.50 -2.75 -10.47
CA ARG A 94 11.22 -3.42 -10.25
C ARG A 94 10.42 -3.44 -11.54
N GLN A 95 9.84 -4.57 -11.85
CA GLN A 95 8.85 -4.68 -12.91
C GLN A 95 7.50 -4.24 -12.38
N ILE A 96 6.86 -3.28 -13.05
CA ILE A 96 5.50 -2.86 -12.77
C ILE A 96 4.63 -3.06 -14.00
N PHE A 97 3.37 -3.38 -13.77
CA PHE A 97 2.35 -3.53 -14.80
C PHE A 97 1.34 -2.39 -14.65
N ALA A 98 0.98 -1.77 -15.76
CA ALA A 98 0.08 -0.61 -15.76
C ALA A 98 -1.18 -0.94 -16.55
N PRO A 99 -2.21 -1.52 -15.91
CA PRO A 99 -3.46 -1.84 -16.57
C PRO A 99 -4.16 -0.57 -17.05
N LYS A 100 -4.98 -0.68 -18.13
CA LYS A 100 -5.81 0.40 -18.64
C LYS A 100 -6.84 0.84 -17.60
N ILE A 101 -7.44 1.99 -17.81
CA ILE A 101 -8.45 2.55 -16.87
C ILE A 101 -9.64 1.60 -16.70
N TRP A 102 -10.06 0.93 -17.78
CA TRP A 102 -11.12 -0.07 -17.75
C TRP A 102 -10.83 -1.22 -16.78
N GLU A 103 -9.66 -1.84 -16.88
CA GLU A 103 -9.24 -2.90 -15.96
C GLU A 103 -9.05 -2.40 -14.54
N GLN A 104 -8.47 -1.19 -14.37
CA GLN A 104 -8.37 -0.57 -13.05
C GLN A 104 -9.75 -0.37 -12.41
N TRP A 105 -10.80 -0.14 -13.23
CA TRP A 105 -12.16 0.01 -12.72
C TRP A 105 -12.68 -1.30 -12.11
N VAL A 106 -12.47 -2.42 -12.78
CA VAL A 106 -12.78 -3.76 -12.23
C VAL A 106 -12.03 -3.99 -10.91
N HIS A 107 -10.72 -3.66 -10.83
CA HIS A 107 -9.97 -3.74 -9.58
C HIS A 107 -10.61 -2.90 -8.45
N HIS A 108 -11.06 -1.69 -8.77
CA HIS A 108 -11.70 -0.82 -7.79
C HIS A 108 -13.07 -1.32 -7.37
N ILE A 109 -13.85 -1.95 -8.26
CA ILE A 109 -15.14 -2.58 -7.95
C ILE A 109 -14.93 -3.74 -6.97
N ILE A 110 -14.04 -4.68 -7.29
CA ILE A 110 -13.73 -5.81 -6.40
C ILE A 110 -13.30 -5.29 -5.02
N ILE A 111 -12.41 -4.31 -4.96
CA ILE A 111 -11.92 -3.78 -3.68
C ILE A 111 -12.99 -2.96 -2.95
N GLN A 112 -13.93 -2.35 -3.66
CA GLN A 112 -15.07 -1.67 -3.01
C GLN A 112 -15.87 -2.64 -2.15
N VAL A 113 -16.04 -3.88 -2.60
CA VAL A 113 -16.78 -4.95 -1.93
C VAL A 113 -15.90 -5.71 -0.93
N LEU A 114 -14.66 -6.05 -1.30
CA LEU A 114 -13.75 -6.86 -0.48
C LEU A 114 -13.12 -6.07 0.69
N SER A 115 -12.88 -4.77 0.53
CA SER A 115 -12.14 -4.00 1.54
C SER A 115 -12.78 -3.98 2.93
N PRO A 116 -14.11 -3.95 3.14
CA PRO A 116 -14.70 -4.05 4.47
C PRO A 116 -14.34 -5.36 5.19
N ILE A 117 -14.33 -6.48 4.44
CA ILE A 117 -13.97 -7.80 4.94
C ILE A 117 -12.49 -7.80 5.36
N VAL A 118 -11.60 -7.39 4.46
CA VAL A 118 -10.16 -7.30 4.74
C VAL A 118 -9.89 -6.43 5.97
N MET A 119 -10.56 -5.28 6.08
CA MET A 119 -10.38 -4.36 7.21
C MET A 119 -10.90 -4.91 8.53
N LYS A 120 -11.99 -5.69 8.52
CA LYS A 120 -12.58 -6.33 9.70
C LYS A 120 -11.60 -7.33 10.34
N TYR A 121 -10.92 -8.12 9.52
CA TYR A 121 -10.02 -9.18 9.97
C TYR A 121 -8.54 -8.77 10.03
N ALA A 122 -8.19 -7.59 9.51
CA ALA A 122 -6.80 -7.13 9.52
C ALA A 122 -6.32 -6.80 10.94
N TYR A 123 -5.14 -7.29 11.28
CA TYR A 123 -4.47 -6.90 12.52
C TYR A 123 -4.35 -5.37 12.63
N LYS A 124 -4.58 -4.83 13.83
CA LYS A 124 -4.64 -3.38 14.08
C LYS A 124 -3.41 -2.62 13.54
N PHE A 125 -2.22 -3.17 13.71
CA PHE A 125 -0.95 -2.57 13.28
C PHE A 125 -0.37 -3.21 12.03
N SER A 126 -1.22 -3.85 11.21
CA SER A 126 -0.93 -4.14 9.82
C SER A 126 -1.07 -2.86 9.01
N CYS A 127 0.05 -2.34 8.53
CA CYS A 127 0.19 -1.02 7.93
C CYS A 127 0.72 -1.11 6.49
N GLY A 128 0.63 0.01 5.79
CA GLY A 128 1.02 0.08 4.38
C GLY A 128 -0.08 -0.41 3.44
N SER A 129 -0.43 0.41 2.46
CA SER A 129 -1.53 0.16 1.51
C SER A 129 -2.91 -0.10 2.13
N MET A 130 -3.07 0.24 3.40
CA MET A 130 -4.32 0.15 4.16
C MET A 130 -4.83 1.56 4.50
N PRO A 131 -6.15 1.83 4.38
CA PRO A 131 -6.72 3.15 4.69
C PRO A 131 -6.38 3.59 6.12
N LYS A 132 -5.89 4.83 6.25
CA LYS A 132 -5.51 5.45 7.53
C LYS A 132 -4.40 4.73 8.31
N ARG A 133 -3.83 3.64 7.80
CA ARG A 133 -2.75 2.85 8.44
C ARG A 133 -1.44 2.96 7.65
N GLY A 134 -0.98 4.20 7.41
CA GLY A 134 0.31 4.47 6.75
C GLY A 134 1.51 4.42 7.69
N GLY A 135 2.71 4.79 7.18
CA GLY A 135 3.96 4.76 7.95
C GLY A 135 3.95 5.63 9.23
N VAL A 136 3.20 6.74 9.23
CA VAL A 136 3.04 7.57 10.43
C VAL A 136 2.26 6.84 11.53
N TYR A 137 1.24 6.05 11.16
CA TYR A 137 0.48 5.25 12.10
C TYR A 137 1.36 4.17 12.75
N ALA A 138 2.11 3.42 11.93
CA ALA A 138 3.07 2.43 12.40
C ALA A 138 4.17 3.05 13.29
N LYS A 139 4.71 4.22 12.89
CA LYS A 139 5.68 4.99 13.68
C LYS A 139 5.14 5.35 15.07
N LYS A 140 3.89 5.85 15.13
CA LYS A 140 3.27 6.23 16.42
C LYS A 140 3.18 5.05 17.36
N GLU A 141 2.83 3.86 16.87
CA GLU A 141 2.73 2.67 17.72
C GLU A 141 4.08 2.22 18.26
N ILE A 142 5.11 2.12 17.40
CA ILE A 142 6.46 1.75 17.86
C ILE A 142 6.95 2.73 18.92
N ALA A 143 6.84 4.05 18.67
CA ALA A 143 7.24 5.08 19.64
C ALA A 143 6.45 5.00 20.96
N ARG A 144 5.13 4.72 20.88
CA ARG A 144 4.27 4.54 22.05
C ARG A 144 4.73 3.36 22.92
N VAL A 145 5.04 2.23 22.27
CA VAL A 145 5.49 1.03 23.00
C VAL A 145 6.86 1.26 23.61
N ILE A 146 7.80 1.88 22.91
CA ILE A 146 9.12 2.22 23.46
C ILE A 146 8.97 3.08 24.71
N LYS A 147 8.14 4.13 24.67
CA LYS A 147 7.96 5.06 25.79
C LYS A 147 7.22 4.44 26.98
N LYS A 148 6.13 3.67 26.73
CA LYS A 148 5.24 3.18 27.79
C LYS A 148 5.68 1.86 28.42
N LYS A 149 6.16 0.93 27.61
CA LYS A 149 6.47 -0.45 28.03
C LYS A 149 7.97 -0.74 28.00
N GLY A 150 8.66 -0.22 26.97
CA GLY A 150 10.03 -0.61 26.66
C GLY A 150 10.14 -2.09 26.28
N PHE A 151 11.29 -2.46 25.78
CA PHE A 151 11.67 -3.85 25.50
C PHE A 151 13.19 -3.97 25.43
N LYS A 152 13.71 -5.19 25.56
CA LYS A 152 15.15 -5.47 25.55
C LYS A 152 15.68 -5.89 24.18
N TYR A 153 14.88 -6.59 23.38
CA TYR A 153 15.27 -7.13 22.09
C TYR A 153 14.24 -6.85 21.03
N PHE A 154 14.68 -6.78 19.79
CA PHE A 154 13.79 -6.72 18.64
C PHE A 154 14.35 -7.52 17.47
N VAL A 155 13.47 -7.89 16.53
CA VAL A 155 13.84 -8.44 15.24
C VAL A 155 13.10 -7.69 14.15
N LYS A 156 13.81 -7.45 13.05
CA LYS A 156 13.22 -7.00 11.80
C LYS A 156 13.18 -8.21 10.85
N LEU A 157 11.99 -8.55 10.35
CA LEU A 157 11.79 -9.61 9.38
C LEU A 157 11.32 -9.00 8.05
N ASP A 158 11.70 -9.63 6.96
CA ASP A 158 11.33 -9.24 5.59
C ASP A 158 11.09 -10.53 4.77
N ILE A 159 10.08 -10.54 3.93
CA ILE A 159 9.73 -11.68 3.08
C ILE A 159 10.50 -11.59 1.76
N ARG A 160 11.08 -12.71 1.34
CA ARG A 160 11.83 -12.78 0.09
C ARG A 160 10.90 -12.70 -1.11
N HIS A 161 11.15 -11.76 -2.03
CA HIS A 161 10.39 -11.58 -3.28
C HIS A 161 8.87 -11.59 -3.10
N PHE A 162 8.37 -10.91 -2.07
CA PHE A 162 7.01 -11.04 -1.55
C PHE A 162 5.95 -11.09 -2.65
N PHE A 163 5.74 -10.01 -3.41
CA PHE A 163 4.71 -9.96 -4.45
C PHE A 163 4.88 -11.03 -5.53
N ASN A 164 6.10 -11.28 -5.95
CA ASN A 164 6.41 -12.27 -6.98
C ASN A 164 6.25 -13.72 -6.50
N SER A 165 6.20 -13.93 -5.18
CA SER A 165 6.09 -15.27 -4.57
C SER A 165 4.68 -15.63 -4.16
N ILE A 166 3.74 -14.68 -4.15
CA ILE A 166 2.34 -14.97 -3.78
C ILE A 166 1.66 -15.66 -4.95
N GLU A 167 1.29 -16.91 -4.79
CA GLU A 167 0.54 -17.69 -5.77
C GLU A 167 -0.95 -17.37 -5.69
N LEU A 168 -1.62 -17.21 -6.83
CA LEU A 168 -3.05 -16.92 -6.87
C LEU A 168 -3.89 -18.00 -6.18
N ASN A 169 -3.53 -19.26 -6.33
CA ASN A 169 -4.22 -20.36 -5.66
C ASN A 169 -4.12 -20.29 -4.12
N VAL A 170 -3.01 -19.77 -3.59
CA VAL A 170 -2.87 -19.50 -2.15
C VAL A 170 -3.80 -18.37 -1.74
N VAL A 171 -3.88 -17.29 -2.52
CA VAL A 171 -4.80 -16.16 -2.28
C VAL A 171 -6.24 -16.65 -2.25
N VAL A 172 -6.65 -17.43 -3.25
CA VAL A 172 -8.01 -17.96 -3.37
C VAL A 172 -8.34 -18.86 -2.18
N ARG A 173 -7.48 -19.83 -1.85
CA ARG A 173 -7.67 -20.69 -0.67
C ARG A 173 -7.83 -19.90 0.64
N GLU A 174 -7.06 -18.82 0.82
CA GLU A 174 -7.23 -17.95 1.98
C GLU A 174 -8.52 -17.14 1.93
N LEU A 175 -8.99 -16.74 0.74
CA LEU A 175 -10.27 -16.04 0.57
C LEU A 175 -11.46 -16.96 0.84
N GLU A 176 -11.44 -18.19 0.34
CA GLU A 176 -12.51 -19.18 0.52
C GLU A 176 -12.80 -19.51 2.01
N VAL A 177 -11.89 -19.19 2.92
CA VAL A 177 -12.15 -19.25 4.35
C VAL A 177 -13.21 -18.22 4.79
N PHE A 178 -13.24 -17.07 4.15
CA PHE A 178 -14.06 -15.91 4.52
C PHE A 178 -15.19 -15.64 3.51
N VAL A 179 -15.08 -16.17 2.32
CA VAL A 179 -15.95 -15.90 1.19
C VAL A 179 -16.54 -17.21 0.68
N ASP A 180 -17.86 -17.30 0.68
CA ASP A 180 -18.65 -18.39 0.12
C ASP A 180 -19.40 -17.85 -1.12
N ASP A 181 -18.64 -17.55 -2.18
CA ASP A 181 -19.15 -16.97 -3.42
C ASP A 181 -18.22 -17.34 -4.58
N ASN A 182 -18.55 -18.43 -5.27
CA ASN A 182 -17.74 -18.96 -6.37
C ASN A 182 -17.64 -18.00 -7.56
N TRP A 183 -18.66 -17.20 -7.83
CA TRP A 183 -18.64 -16.21 -8.92
C TRP A 183 -17.71 -15.04 -8.59
N PHE A 184 -17.67 -14.63 -7.33
CA PHE A 184 -16.70 -13.62 -6.88
C PHE A 184 -15.26 -14.15 -6.98
N ILE A 185 -15.02 -15.39 -6.61
CA ILE A 185 -13.71 -16.04 -6.78
C ILE A 185 -13.35 -16.18 -8.25
N TYR A 186 -14.31 -16.52 -9.11
CA TYR A 186 -14.10 -16.55 -10.57
C TYR A 186 -13.68 -15.18 -11.11
N LEU A 187 -14.37 -14.12 -10.73
CA LEU A 187 -14.01 -12.74 -11.12
C LEU A 187 -12.57 -12.37 -10.67
N ILE A 188 -12.15 -12.77 -9.47
CA ILE A 188 -10.78 -12.56 -9.03
C ILE A 188 -9.80 -13.34 -9.89
N ARG A 189 -10.08 -14.60 -10.20
CA ARG A 189 -9.23 -15.43 -11.08
C ARG A 189 -9.09 -14.80 -12.48
N LYS A 190 -10.16 -14.27 -13.05
CA LYS A 190 -10.14 -13.57 -14.33
C LYS A 190 -9.22 -12.36 -14.32
N VAL A 191 -9.21 -11.55 -13.26
CA VAL A 191 -8.28 -10.39 -13.14
C VAL A 191 -6.81 -10.82 -13.24
N PHE A 192 -6.47 -12.01 -12.76
CA PHE A 192 -5.09 -12.52 -12.74
C PHE A 192 -4.83 -13.60 -13.81
N GLU A 193 -5.71 -13.79 -14.77
CA GLU A 193 -5.60 -14.85 -15.79
C GLU A 193 -4.23 -14.85 -16.50
N ASN A 194 -3.69 -13.67 -16.82
CA ASN A 194 -2.37 -13.51 -17.43
C ASN A 194 -1.20 -13.54 -16.43
N PHE A 195 -1.46 -13.80 -15.15
CA PHE A 195 -0.45 -13.80 -14.07
C PHE A 195 -0.58 -15.07 -13.21
N PRO A 196 -0.21 -16.24 -13.73
CA PRO A 196 -0.36 -17.51 -13.00
C PRO A 196 0.53 -17.57 -11.75
N LYS A 197 1.60 -16.75 -11.70
CA LYS A 197 2.53 -16.70 -10.59
C LYS A 197 2.86 -15.25 -10.20
N GLY A 198 2.73 -14.98 -8.93
CA GLY A 198 2.98 -13.65 -8.36
C GLY A 198 1.80 -12.70 -8.51
N LEU A 199 1.71 -11.75 -7.57
CA LEU A 199 0.79 -10.63 -7.69
C LEU A 199 1.49 -9.46 -8.39
N PRO A 200 1.00 -9.00 -9.56
CA PRO A 200 1.67 -7.97 -10.34
C PRO A 200 1.70 -6.63 -9.59
N LEU A 201 2.90 -6.04 -9.49
CA LEU A 201 3.05 -4.69 -8.97
C LEU A 201 2.46 -3.69 -9.96
N GLY A 202 1.66 -2.76 -9.44
CA GLY A 202 0.91 -1.77 -10.22
C GLY A 202 -0.59 -2.06 -10.30
N PHE A 203 -1.01 -3.28 -10.02
CA PHE A 203 -2.42 -3.61 -9.84
C PHE A 203 -2.91 -3.11 -8.48
N TYR A 204 -4.00 -2.37 -8.47
CA TYR A 204 -4.57 -1.86 -7.22
C TYR A 204 -5.01 -2.98 -6.27
N ILE A 205 -5.58 -4.04 -6.82
CA ILE A 205 -6.05 -5.22 -6.07
C ILE A 205 -4.88 -6.00 -5.43
N SER A 206 -3.69 -6.06 -6.06
CA SER A 206 -2.55 -6.82 -5.55
C SER A 206 -2.12 -6.43 -4.15
N GLN A 207 -2.16 -5.13 -3.84
CA GLN A 207 -1.77 -4.62 -2.50
C GLN A 207 -2.74 -5.10 -1.40
N TRP A 208 -4.02 -5.17 -1.73
CA TRP A 208 -5.05 -5.63 -0.80
C TRP A 208 -4.96 -7.12 -0.54
N LEU A 209 -4.84 -7.92 -1.61
CA LEU A 209 -4.72 -9.37 -1.50
C LEU A 209 -3.42 -9.78 -0.81
N ALA A 210 -2.31 -9.10 -1.08
CA ALA A 210 -1.03 -9.34 -0.40
C ALA A 210 -1.13 -9.08 1.11
N ASN A 211 -1.80 -8.00 1.54
CA ASN A 211 -2.06 -7.73 2.96
C ASN A 211 -2.99 -8.77 3.58
N PHE A 212 -4.02 -9.22 2.83
CA PHE A 212 -4.97 -10.20 3.28
C PHE A 212 -4.31 -11.57 3.55
N VAL A 213 -3.49 -12.07 2.64
CA VAL A 213 -2.75 -13.34 2.80
C VAL A 213 -1.89 -13.35 4.07
N LEU A 214 -1.26 -12.22 4.39
CA LEU A 214 -0.46 -12.10 5.61
C LEU A 214 -1.30 -11.98 6.90
N GLY A 215 -2.61 -11.84 6.80
CA GLY A 215 -3.51 -11.83 7.96
C GLY A 215 -3.37 -13.07 8.84
N ARG A 216 -3.11 -14.25 8.24
CA ARG A 216 -2.80 -15.50 8.96
C ARG A 216 -1.53 -15.37 9.80
N VAL A 217 -0.49 -14.77 9.27
CA VAL A 217 0.78 -14.54 9.98
C VAL A 217 0.58 -13.52 11.10
N ASP A 218 -0.19 -12.46 10.83
CA ASP A 218 -0.54 -11.44 11.83
C ASP A 218 -1.31 -12.06 13.00
N ALA A 219 -2.28 -12.92 12.73
CA ALA A 219 -3.07 -13.63 13.74
C ALA A 219 -2.18 -14.57 14.58
N LEU A 220 -1.27 -15.32 13.93
CA LEU A 220 -0.30 -16.15 14.62
C LEU A 220 0.53 -15.32 15.60
N ILE A 221 1.15 -14.23 15.14
CA ILE A 221 2.02 -13.38 15.97
C ILE A 221 1.22 -12.78 17.13
N SER A 222 0.00 -12.31 16.86
CA SER A 222 -0.86 -11.67 17.86
C SER A 222 -1.23 -12.60 19.01
N ARG A 223 -1.38 -13.93 18.76
CA ARG A 223 -1.63 -14.94 19.80
C ARG A 223 -0.48 -15.05 20.81
N PHE A 224 0.75 -14.86 20.35
CA PHE A 224 1.93 -14.89 21.22
C PHE A 224 2.14 -13.60 22.02
N LYS A 225 1.35 -12.54 21.76
CA LYS A 225 1.33 -11.27 22.49
C LYS A 225 2.73 -10.68 22.75
N PRO A 226 3.61 -10.54 21.73
CA PRO A 226 4.89 -9.88 21.93
C PRO A 226 4.68 -8.45 22.44
N VAL A 227 5.66 -7.88 23.13
CA VAL A 227 5.58 -6.51 23.68
C VAL A 227 5.29 -5.48 22.58
N CYS A 228 5.88 -5.65 21.40
CA CYS A 228 5.61 -4.85 20.22
C CYS A 228 5.51 -5.73 18.99
N PHE A 229 4.47 -5.48 18.19
CA PHE A 229 4.34 -6.05 16.85
C PHE A 229 3.75 -5.01 15.92
N VAL A 230 4.46 -4.71 14.83
CA VAL A 230 4.00 -3.82 13.75
C VAL A 230 4.47 -4.41 12.41
N ARG A 231 3.57 -4.48 11.44
CA ARG A 231 3.87 -4.88 10.07
C ARG A 231 3.63 -3.74 9.09
N TYR A 232 4.52 -3.56 8.14
CA TYR A 232 4.36 -2.63 7.03
C TYR A 232 4.55 -3.38 5.71
N VAL A 233 3.44 -3.82 5.11
CA VAL A 233 3.40 -4.72 3.95
C VAL A 233 4.13 -6.02 4.28
N ASP A 234 5.35 -6.22 3.78
CA ASP A 234 6.22 -7.40 3.96
C ASP A 234 7.32 -7.22 5.03
N ASP A 235 7.46 -6.01 5.55
CA ASP A 235 8.41 -5.67 6.63
C ASP A 235 7.75 -5.79 8.01
N PHE A 236 8.35 -6.54 8.93
CA PHE A 236 7.86 -6.74 10.30
C PHE A 236 8.84 -6.17 11.32
N ILE A 237 8.32 -5.56 12.38
CA ILE A 237 9.04 -5.30 13.63
C ILE A 237 8.33 -6.07 14.73
N ILE A 238 9.08 -6.94 15.41
CA ILE A 238 8.62 -7.67 16.58
C ILE A 238 9.62 -7.44 17.69
N ALA A 239 9.17 -7.07 18.87
CA ALA A 239 10.06 -6.81 20.00
C ALA A 239 9.52 -7.43 21.29
N ASP A 240 10.45 -7.88 22.13
CA ASP A 240 10.16 -8.50 23.40
C ASP A 240 11.32 -8.37 24.40
N ASN A 241 11.07 -8.70 25.65
CA ASN A 241 12.09 -8.76 26.70
C ASN A 241 12.86 -10.07 26.70
N ASN A 242 12.31 -11.13 26.12
CA ASN A 242 12.91 -12.45 26.05
C ASN A 242 13.47 -12.73 24.65
N LYS A 243 14.80 -12.93 24.57
CA LYS A 243 15.50 -13.22 23.31
C LYS A 243 15.12 -14.61 22.75
N GLN A 244 15.01 -15.61 23.63
CA GLN A 244 14.67 -16.98 23.23
C GLN A 244 13.22 -17.07 22.70
N PHE A 245 12.30 -16.34 23.33
CA PHE A 245 10.93 -16.20 22.84
C PHE A 245 10.89 -15.68 21.39
N LEU A 246 11.67 -14.65 21.07
CA LEU A 246 11.76 -14.11 19.69
C LEU A 246 12.31 -15.16 18.72
N HIS A 247 13.34 -15.92 19.09
CA HIS A 247 13.85 -17.01 18.25
C HIS A 247 12.81 -18.10 18.01
N GLY A 248 12.08 -18.52 19.04
CA GLY A 248 10.98 -19.46 18.92
C GLY A 248 9.85 -18.95 18.04
N LEU A 249 9.48 -17.69 18.18
CA LEU A 249 8.44 -17.05 17.37
C LEU A 249 8.85 -16.94 15.88
N ILE A 250 10.10 -16.62 15.59
CA ILE A 250 10.63 -16.59 14.21
C ILE A 250 10.47 -17.96 13.52
N LYS A 251 10.80 -19.06 14.22
CA LYS A 251 10.62 -20.42 13.69
C LYS A 251 9.14 -20.71 13.37
N LYS A 252 8.22 -20.31 14.24
CA LYS A 252 6.76 -20.46 14.01
C LYS A 252 6.28 -19.59 12.83
N ILE A 253 6.75 -18.36 12.70
CA ILE A 253 6.46 -17.46 11.56
C ILE A 253 6.97 -18.11 10.28
N ALA A 254 8.20 -18.60 10.23
CA ALA A 254 8.76 -19.26 9.07
C ALA A 254 7.94 -20.49 8.64
N LYS A 255 7.49 -21.33 9.59
CA LYS A 255 6.60 -22.46 9.33
C LYS A 255 5.24 -22.02 8.78
N CYS A 256 4.67 -20.92 9.31
CA CYS A 256 3.40 -20.35 8.84
C CYS A 256 3.53 -19.80 7.41
N LEU A 257 4.61 -19.05 7.14
CA LEU A 257 4.92 -18.54 5.80
C LEU A 257 5.14 -19.67 4.79
N GLY A 258 5.80 -20.77 5.20
CA GLY A 258 5.98 -21.96 4.36
C GLY A 258 4.65 -22.56 3.87
N LYS A 259 3.59 -22.54 4.71
CA LYS A 259 2.22 -22.96 4.32
C LYS A 259 1.57 -22.01 3.28
N LEU A 260 2.07 -20.78 3.16
CA LEU A 260 1.68 -19.78 2.16
C LEU A 260 2.64 -19.74 0.97
N HIS A 261 3.55 -20.70 0.86
CA HIS A 261 4.64 -20.77 -0.13
C HIS A 261 5.58 -19.55 -0.09
N LEU A 262 5.63 -18.86 1.05
CA LEU A 262 6.47 -17.68 1.28
C LEU A 262 7.67 -18.04 2.16
N ARG A 263 8.77 -17.25 2.03
CA ARG A 263 9.99 -17.46 2.79
C ARG A 263 10.53 -16.15 3.36
N LEU A 264 11.05 -16.21 4.60
CA LEU A 264 11.79 -15.09 5.18
C LEU A 264 13.14 -14.90 4.48
N LYS A 265 13.62 -13.66 4.41
CA LYS A 265 15.03 -13.40 4.08
C LYS A 265 15.92 -13.95 5.17
N LYS A 266 17.10 -14.50 4.79
CA LYS A 266 18.04 -15.12 5.73
C LYS A 266 18.78 -14.14 6.65
N ASN A 267 18.80 -12.85 6.33
CA ASN A 267 19.58 -11.81 7.01
C ASN A 267 18.91 -11.22 8.26
N HIS A 268 17.92 -11.90 8.86
CA HIS A 268 17.28 -11.45 10.08
C HIS A 268 18.11 -11.85 11.32
N GLN A 269 18.16 -10.94 12.30
CA GLN A 269 18.85 -11.15 13.57
C GLN A 269 18.01 -10.60 14.71
N VAL A 270 18.01 -11.26 15.87
CA VAL A 270 17.49 -10.72 17.11
C VAL A 270 18.54 -9.81 17.71
N ILE A 271 18.21 -8.52 17.78
CA ILE A 271 19.14 -7.44 18.10
C ILE A 271 18.78 -6.89 19.48
N ARG A 272 19.81 -6.59 20.30
CA ARG A 272 19.62 -5.84 21.54
C ARG A 272 19.21 -4.42 21.20
N PHE A 273 18.07 -3.97 21.77
CA PHE A 273 17.64 -2.58 21.60
C PHE A 273 18.58 -1.66 22.38
N ILE A 274 18.91 -0.51 21.80
CA ILE A 274 19.88 0.43 22.35
C ILE A 274 19.55 0.82 23.79
N TYR A 275 20.54 0.80 24.66
CA TYR A 275 20.48 1.27 26.04
C TYR A 275 21.82 1.85 26.44
N GLU A 276 21.81 2.67 27.45
CA GLU A 276 23.01 3.25 28.07
C GLU A 276 23.37 2.45 29.31
N LYS A 277 24.63 2.04 29.42
CA LYS A 277 25.18 1.40 30.61
C LYS A 277 25.44 2.46 31.71
N LYS A 278 25.70 2.00 32.94
CA LYS A 278 26.06 2.87 34.05
C LYS A 278 27.32 3.74 33.81
N ASP A 279 28.20 3.26 32.93
CA ASP A 279 29.41 3.98 32.51
C ASP A 279 29.16 4.98 31.36
N GLY A 280 27.90 5.27 31.01
CA GLY A 280 27.53 6.17 29.93
C GLY A 280 27.65 5.56 28.51
N LYS A 281 28.19 4.35 28.39
CA LYS A 281 28.39 3.69 27.07
C LYS A 281 27.09 3.19 26.50
N LYS A 282 26.77 3.60 25.27
CA LYS A 282 25.62 3.10 24.52
C LYS A 282 25.91 1.75 23.88
N VAL A 283 25.06 0.77 24.16
CA VAL A 283 25.17 -0.62 23.67
C VAL A 283 23.88 -1.02 22.97
N GLY A 284 23.99 -1.85 21.93
CA GLY A 284 22.84 -2.29 21.13
C GLY A 284 22.61 -1.41 19.90
N ARG A 285 21.44 -1.52 19.30
CA ARG A 285 21.06 -0.78 18.08
C ARG A 285 19.66 -0.21 18.22
N GLY A 286 19.43 0.98 17.66
CA GLY A 286 18.08 1.51 17.45
C GLY A 286 17.35 0.78 16.29
N ILE A 287 16.04 0.96 16.25
CA ILE A 287 15.21 0.39 15.18
C ILE A 287 15.24 1.31 13.96
N ASP A 288 15.72 0.80 12.83
CA ASP A 288 15.62 1.46 11.53
C ASP A 288 14.46 0.86 10.74
N PHE A 289 13.31 1.58 10.67
CA PHE A 289 12.09 1.09 10.04
C PHE A 289 11.33 2.21 9.32
N MET A 290 10.84 1.95 8.11
CA MET A 290 10.02 2.87 7.28
C MET A 290 10.61 4.28 7.14
N GLY A 291 11.93 4.43 7.08
CA GLY A 291 12.57 5.76 6.95
C GLY A 291 12.74 6.53 8.25
N TYR A 292 12.33 5.95 9.38
CA TYR A 292 12.57 6.45 10.73
C TYR A 292 13.63 5.63 11.43
N TYR A 293 14.33 6.27 12.36
CA TYR A 293 15.22 5.65 13.33
C TYR A 293 14.70 5.93 14.72
N PHE A 294 14.54 4.87 15.51
CA PHE A 294 14.03 4.92 16.88
C PHE A 294 15.13 4.54 17.84
N ASP A 295 15.38 5.37 18.83
CA ASP A 295 16.08 5.02 20.03
C ASP A 295 15.12 5.07 21.25
N ARG A 296 15.62 5.07 22.49
CA ARG A 296 14.76 5.09 23.68
C ARG A 296 13.99 6.39 23.87
N GLU A 297 14.57 7.50 23.42
CA GLU A 297 14.07 8.85 23.70
C GLU A 297 13.53 9.52 22.43
N HIS A 298 14.15 9.22 21.28
CA HIS A 298 13.91 9.98 20.06
C HIS A 298 13.40 9.13 18.90
N VAL A 299 12.62 9.78 18.06
CA VAL A 299 12.28 9.30 16.72
C VAL A 299 12.78 10.31 15.72
N ILE A 300 13.85 9.96 15.03
CA ILE A 300 14.50 10.82 14.05
C ILE A 300 14.40 10.26 12.64
N LEU A 301 14.73 11.07 11.64
CA LEU A 301 14.82 10.61 10.28
C LEU A 301 16.03 9.68 10.10
N ARG A 302 15.82 8.59 9.35
CA ARG A 302 16.94 7.75 8.88
C ARG A 302 17.98 8.61 8.17
N LYS A 303 19.27 8.43 8.48
CA LYS A 303 20.39 9.19 7.92
C LYS A 303 20.31 9.38 6.40
N ARG A 304 19.98 8.31 5.64
CA ARG A 304 19.84 8.37 4.19
C ARG A 304 18.72 9.31 3.73
N VAL A 305 17.59 9.35 4.45
CA VAL A 305 16.45 10.23 4.12
C VAL A 305 16.83 11.69 4.37
N LEU A 306 17.47 11.97 5.51
CA LEU A 306 17.97 13.30 5.86
C LEU A 306 18.99 13.80 4.84
N ILE A 307 20.01 13.01 4.54
CA ILE A 307 21.05 13.37 3.55
C ILE A 307 20.42 13.67 2.18
N LYS A 308 19.47 12.85 1.72
CA LYS A 308 18.80 13.07 0.44
C LYS A 308 18.01 14.37 0.43
N ALA A 309 17.31 14.71 1.53
CA ALA A 309 16.59 15.96 1.66
C ALA A 309 17.55 17.16 1.64
N THR A 310 18.63 17.12 2.41
CA THR A 310 19.66 18.18 2.48
C THR A 310 20.34 18.41 1.12
N ARG A 311 20.77 17.34 0.46
CA ARG A 311 21.37 17.44 -0.89
C ARG A 311 20.38 18.02 -1.91
N THR A 312 19.12 17.66 -1.82
CA THR A 312 18.08 18.22 -2.70
C THR A 312 17.88 19.71 -2.41
N ALA A 313 17.80 20.14 -1.15
CA ALA A 313 17.66 21.54 -0.79
C ALA A 313 18.82 22.40 -1.32
N ARG A 314 20.07 21.95 -1.10
CA ARG A 314 21.28 22.62 -1.61
C ARG A 314 21.30 22.73 -3.14
N ARG A 315 20.83 21.67 -3.84
CA ARG A 315 20.74 21.70 -5.31
C ARG A 315 19.69 22.69 -5.79
N LEU A 316 18.53 22.75 -5.12
CA LEU A 316 17.46 23.66 -5.48
C LEU A 316 17.85 25.13 -5.26
N LYS A 317 18.66 25.44 -4.25
CA LYS A 317 19.21 26.78 -4.01
C LYS A 317 20.00 27.31 -5.21
N LYS A 318 20.70 26.42 -5.94
CA LYS A 318 21.55 26.79 -7.09
C LYS A 318 20.75 27.01 -8.39
N LEU A 319 19.44 26.75 -8.39
CA LEU A 319 18.60 26.90 -9.59
C LEU A 319 17.99 28.28 -9.65
N THR A 320 18.08 28.92 -10.80
CA THR A 320 17.39 30.18 -11.12
C THR A 320 15.87 30.01 -11.09
N VAL A 321 15.37 28.86 -11.59
CA VAL A 321 13.94 28.52 -11.61
C VAL A 321 13.72 27.11 -11.10
N ILE A 322 12.84 26.97 -10.12
CA ILE A 322 12.43 25.67 -9.58
C ILE A 322 11.16 25.20 -10.30
N GLY A 323 11.26 24.09 -11.01
CA GLY A 323 10.11 23.50 -11.70
C GLY A 323 9.13 22.79 -10.75
N LEU A 324 7.90 22.57 -11.25
CA LEU A 324 6.80 21.95 -10.49
C LEU A 324 7.19 20.59 -9.87
N ARG A 325 7.78 19.68 -10.66
CA ARG A 325 8.20 18.34 -10.18
C ARG A 325 9.25 18.44 -9.08
N GLN A 326 10.16 19.39 -9.16
CA GLN A 326 11.19 19.61 -8.15
C GLN A 326 10.59 20.16 -6.85
N ALA A 327 9.67 21.11 -6.95
CA ALA A 327 8.95 21.67 -5.80
C ALA A 327 8.11 20.59 -5.09
N GLN A 328 7.33 19.82 -5.83
CA GLN A 328 6.54 18.68 -5.29
C GLN A 328 7.42 17.63 -4.62
N GLY A 329 8.53 17.24 -5.28
CA GLY A 329 9.47 16.27 -4.73
C GLY A 329 10.13 16.75 -3.44
N MET A 330 10.44 18.04 -3.30
CA MET A 330 10.99 18.59 -2.08
C MET A 330 9.94 18.70 -0.97
N LEU A 331 8.74 19.17 -1.27
CA LEU A 331 7.63 19.22 -0.30
C LEU A 331 7.27 17.83 0.25
N SER A 332 7.29 16.80 -0.59
CA SER A 332 7.10 15.41 -0.17
C SER A 332 8.17 14.98 0.85
N ARG A 333 9.45 15.33 0.63
CA ARG A 333 10.53 15.04 1.58
C ARG A 333 10.37 15.80 2.90
N LEU A 334 9.94 17.06 2.83
CA LEU A 334 9.71 17.90 4.02
C LEU A 334 8.58 17.38 4.89
N GLY A 335 7.61 16.67 4.31
CA GLY A 335 6.54 16.01 5.05
C GLY A 335 7.05 15.05 6.15
N TRP A 336 8.21 14.43 5.95
CA TRP A 336 8.82 13.53 6.93
C TRP A 336 9.28 14.23 8.20
N PHE A 337 9.80 15.47 8.10
CA PHE A 337 10.29 16.25 9.24
C PHE A 337 9.18 16.57 10.25
N LYS A 338 7.94 16.74 9.78
CA LYS A 338 6.79 17.04 10.66
C LYS A 338 6.52 15.95 11.69
N HIS A 339 6.97 14.74 11.43
CA HIS A 339 6.66 13.57 12.23
C HIS A 339 7.85 13.05 13.03
N THR A 340 8.93 13.83 13.16
CA THR A 340 10.18 13.43 13.80
C THR A 340 10.76 14.55 14.66
N GLN A 341 11.65 14.18 15.59
CA GLN A 341 12.42 15.11 16.42
C GLN A 341 13.69 15.63 15.70
N THR A 342 13.59 15.82 14.37
CA THR A 342 14.72 16.25 13.52
C THR A 342 14.64 17.75 13.21
N LYS A 343 14.03 18.55 14.07
CA LYS A 343 13.83 20.00 13.86
C LYS A 343 15.14 20.74 13.69
N LYS A 344 16.15 20.47 14.54
CA LYS A 344 17.47 21.12 14.44
C LYS A 344 18.06 20.94 13.04
N ALA A 345 18.11 19.71 12.53
CA ALA A 345 18.62 19.46 11.18
C ALA A 345 17.79 20.13 10.05
N TYR A 346 16.51 20.38 10.27
CA TYR A 346 15.71 21.19 9.35
C TYR A 346 16.18 22.64 9.33
N PHE A 347 16.37 23.26 10.49
CA PHE A 347 16.84 24.65 10.60
C PHE A 347 18.27 24.81 10.08
N ASP A 348 19.17 23.86 10.40
CA ASP A 348 20.58 23.94 10.03
C ASP A 348 20.81 23.70 8.52
N TYR A 349 20.08 22.76 7.91
CA TYR A 349 20.44 22.25 6.57
C TYR A 349 19.38 22.45 5.50
N ILE A 350 18.14 22.74 5.84
CA ILE A 350 17.05 22.87 4.86
C ILE A 350 16.61 24.32 4.72
N GLN A 351 16.24 24.96 5.81
CA GLN A 351 15.69 26.31 5.83
C GLN A 351 16.62 27.35 5.19
N PRO A 352 17.96 27.34 5.37
CA PRO A 352 18.85 28.30 4.74
C PRO A 352 18.96 28.16 3.21
N ASN A 353 18.48 27.05 2.67
CA ASN A 353 18.60 26.73 1.25
C ASN A 353 17.30 26.90 0.46
N ILE A 354 16.13 26.79 1.11
CA ILE A 354 14.83 26.82 0.45
C ILE A 354 13.73 27.35 1.36
N SER A 355 12.77 28.06 0.78
CA SER A 355 11.54 28.48 1.45
C SER A 355 10.39 27.51 1.14
N ILE A 356 9.74 26.98 2.18
CA ILE A 356 8.53 26.16 2.03
C ILE A 356 7.40 26.95 1.37
N GLY A 357 7.28 28.24 1.72
CA GLY A 357 6.29 29.14 1.13
C GLY A 357 6.46 29.26 -0.39
N SER A 358 7.69 29.49 -0.85
CA SER A 358 8.02 29.55 -2.28
C SER A 358 7.67 28.25 -3.01
N LEU A 359 8.05 27.08 -2.45
CA LEU A 359 7.71 25.78 -3.04
C LEU A 359 6.20 25.55 -3.13
N LYS A 360 5.45 25.88 -2.07
CA LYS A 360 3.97 25.80 -2.08
C LYS A 360 3.34 26.73 -3.10
N ASN A 361 3.89 27.94 -3.27
CA ASN A 361 3.41 28.91 -4.26
C ASN A 361 3.62 28.39 -5.69
N ILE A 362 4.77 27.76 -5.98
CA ILE A 362 5.03 27.13 -7.29
C ILE A 362 3.95 26.08 -7.57
N VAL A 363 3.67 25.19 -6.62
CA VAL A 363 2.66 24.14 -6.79
C VAL A 363 1.26 24.75 -6.97
N ARG A 364 0.90 25.75 -6.14
CA ARG A 364 -0.40 26.43 -6.20
C ARG A 364 -0.63 27.17 -7.52
N ARG A 365 0.38 27.93 -8.00
CA ARG A 365 0.30 28.65 -9.29
C ARG A 365 0.10 27.67 -10.45
N ASN A 366 0.84 26.57 -10.47
CA ASN A 366 0.68 25.56 -11.50
C ASN A 366 -0.70 24.86 -11.43
N SER A 367 -1.21 24.55 -10.24
CA SER A 367 -2.55 23.99 -10.08
C SER A 367 -3.64 24.94 -10.59
N ARG A 368 -3.55 26.24 -10.27
CA ARG A 368 -4.49 27.27 -10.75
C ARG A 368 -4.41 27.46 -12.28
N ARG A 369 -3.20 27.50 -12.85
CA ARG A 369 -3.01 27.57 -14.31
C ARG A 369 -3.65 26.40 -15.02
N MET A 370 -3.55 25.21 -14.45
CA MET A 370 -4.12 24.00 -15.02
C MET A 370 -5.65 23.97 -14.91
N LEU A 371 -6.23 24.44 -13.80
CA LEU A 371 -7.70 24.59 -13.66
C LEU A 371 -8.26 25.59 -14.68
N ARG A 372 -7.58 26.71 -14.91
CA ARG A 372 -7.99 27.66 -15.95
C ARG A 372 -7.97 27.05 -17.34
N TYR A 373 -6.95 26.26 -17.66
CA TYR A 373 -6.86 25.55 -18.94
C TYR A 373 -8.01 24.53 -19.10
N GLU A 374 -8.30 23.73 -18.06
CA GLU A 374 -9.42 22.78 -18.07
C GLU A 374 -10.76 23.47 -18.31
N ASN A 375 -11.03 24.56 -17.61
CA ASN A 375 -12.26 25.35 -17.80
C ASN A 375 -12.34 25.97 -19.20
N SER A 376 -11.22 26.37 -19.81
CA SER A 376 -11.21 26.90 -21.17
C SER A 376 -11.46 25.82 -22.22
N VAL A 377 -10.94 24.61 -22.01
CA VAL A 377 -11.20 23.46 -22.90
C VAL A 377 -12.66 23.01 -22.82
N VAL A 378 -13.21 22.92 -21.60
CA VAL A 378 -14.63 22.58 -21.39
C VAL A 378 -15.55 23.61 -22.05
N ARG A 379 -15.24 24.90 -21.92
CA ARG A 379 -16.01 25.98 -22.59
C ARG A 379 -15.91 25.90 -24.11
N ARG A 380 -14.72 25.61 -24.65
CA ARG A 380 -14.54 25.42 -26.12
C ARG A 380 -15.30 24.21 -26.66
N THR A 381 -15.28 23.07 -25.95
CA THR A 381 -16.06 21.90 -26.35
C THR A 381 -17.57 22.14 -26.27
N ALA A 382 -18.04 22.80 -25.21
CA ALA A 382 -19.44 23.19 -25.09
C ALA A 382 -19.85 24.18 -26.20
N TRP A 383 -18.97 25.12 -26.58
CA TRP A 383 -19.25 26.08 -27.67
C TRP A 383 -19.29 25.42 -29.04
N ILE A 384 -18.37 24.49 -29.32
CA ILE A 384 -18.36 23.70 -30.57
C ILE A 384 -19.64 22.82 -30.67
N SER A 385 -20.09 22.24 -29.57
CA SER A 385 -21.33 21.46 -29.54
C SER A 385 -22.58 22.31 -29.72
N ALA A 386 -22.54 23.60 -29.32
CA ALA A 386 -23.65 24.54 -29.49
C ALA A 386 -23.72 25.18 -30.91
N ILE A 387 -22.65 25.09 -31.69
CA ILE A 387 -22.61 25.59 -33.09
C ILE A 387 -22.90 24.45 -34.08
N ALA A 388 -22.87 23.18 -33.63
CA ALA A 388 -23.12 22.01 -34.44
C ALA A 388 -24.58 21.52 -34.39
N VAL A 389 -25.49 22.27 -33.76
CA VAL A 389 -26.94 22.17 -33.79
C VAL A 389 -27.49 23.38 -34.55
#